data_6df746490ccbd6a6171e5dcf00accf69
#
_entry.id   6df746490ccbd6a6171e5dcf00accf69
#
_cell.length_a   1.000
_cell.length_b   1.000
_cell.length_c   1.000
_cell.angle_alpha   90.00
_cell.angle_beta   90.00
_cell.angle_gamma   90.00
#
_symmetry.space_group_name_H-M   'P 1'
#
loop_
_entity.id
_entity.type
_entity.pdbx_description
1 polymer ?
#
loop_
_entity_poly.entity_id
_entity_poly.type
_entity_poly.pdbx_seq_one_letter_code
_entity_poly.pdbx_strand_id
1 'polypeptide(L)'
;MNVIDLLNEVKDTENPYQEAMARDPMFWIKFVRRHKAGVIDALFLDRDRDIKEEDIKNTVKQVAEFFELPMPEIQERAETIAEVITSEKADECQLYYDWQEMEKSGINNREALKLAFLHEMAHQYLFKYHFLLFENELWIQELAADLLVGAFSVLNGDVATGKYKFVVSRQKATLTHPDGKLREQVVVYGREYVEQLLQQKRYQSIKDILTGLPAFVYSHYKELQESWDRVSLEDSAKEPEPPAERKPIDYESLPDTNLLKQYWLKHKDDKKTEDEK
;
A
#
# COMPACT_ATOMS: atom_id res chain seq x y z
N MET A 1 22.09 15.28 -15.55
CA MET A 1 23.27 14.93 -14.75
C MET A 1 24.09 13.92 -15.51
N ASN A 2 25.35 14.21 -15.85
CA ASN A 2 26.18 13.24 -16.56
C ASN A 2 26.83 12.26 -15.57
N VAL A 3 27.39 11.16 -16.08
CA VAL A 3 27.98 10.10 -15.22
C VAL A 3 29.16 10.62 -14.40
N ILE A 4 29.86 11.65 -14.88
CA ILE A 4 31.02 12.25 -14.21
C ILE A 4 30.58 13.11 -13.04
N ASP A 5 29.45 13.82 -13.18
CA ASP A 5 28.88 14.64 -12.10
C ASP A 5 28.40 13.73 -10.96
N LEU A 6 27.75 12.63 -11.29
CA LEU A 6 27.31 11.61 -10.32
C LEU A 6 28.51 10.98 -9.59
N LEU A 7 29.59 10.69 -10.30
CA LEU A 7 30.82 10.11 -9.71
C LEU A 7 31.57 11.11 -8.81
N ASN A 8 31.46 12.40 -9.07
CA ASN A 8 32.07 13.43 -8.24
C ASN A 8 31.27 13.72 -6.97
N GLU A 9 29.94 13.73 -7.05
CA GLU A 9 29.05 13.84 -5.87
C GLU A 9 29.28 12.68 -4.88
N VAL A 10 29.54 11.48 -5.40
CA VAL A 10 29.77 10.27 -4.61
C VAL A 10 31.14 10.24 -3.93
N LYS A 11 32.13 10.99 -4.40
CA LYS A 11 33.49 11.02 -3.81
C LYS A 11 33.60 11.82 -2.53
N ASP A 12 32.70 12.76 -2.28
CA ASP A 12 32.85 13.75 -1.19
C ASP A 12 32.06 13.37 0.08
N THR A 13 31.35 12.23 0.10
CA THR A 13 30.64 11.74 1.29
C THR A 13 31.24 10.42 1.75
N GLU A 14 31.25 10.15 3.06
CA GLU A 14 31.49 8.81 3.62
C GLU A 14 30.37 7.87 3.10
N ASN A 15 30.63 7.28 1.96
CA ASN A 15 29.62 6.65 1.15
C ASN A 15 29.65 5.13 1.39
N PRO A 16 28.54 4.50 1.75
CA PRO A 16 28.45 3.04 1.92
C PRO A 16 28.81 2.25 0.66
N TYR A 17 28.88 2.92 -0.50
CA TYR A 17 29.31 2.32 -1.75
C TYR A 17 30.83 2.12 -1.87
N GLN A 18 31.63 2.80 -1.04
CA GLN A 18 33.10 2.70 -1.13
C GLN A 18 33.60 1.27 -0.85
N GLU A 19 33.00 0.56 0.10
CA GLU A 19 33.33 -0.82 0.35
C GLU A 19 32.94 -1.76 -0.80
N ALA A 20 31.78 -1.52 -1.42
CA ALA A 20 31.33 -2.31 -2.55
C ALA A 20 32.21 -2.07 -3.80
N MET A 21 32.67 -0.84 -3.98
CA MET A 21 33.62 -0.46 -5.03
C MET A 21 35.00 -1.12 -4.84
N ALA A 22 35.49 -1.17 -3.61
CA ALA A 22 36.77 -1.79 -3.30
C ALA A 22 36.75 -3.31 -3.54
N ARG A 23 35.57 -3.94 -3.44
CA ARG A 23 35.38 -5.38 -3.65
C ARG A 23 35.15 -5.78 -5.12
N ASP A 24 34.57 -4.91 -5.93
CA ASP A 24 34.26 -5.16 -7.34
C ASP A 24 34.57 -3.91 -8.20
N PRO A 25 35.73 -3.89 -8.91
CA PRO A 25 36.10 -2.80 -9.80
C PRO A 25 35.09 -2.52 -10.90
N MET A 26 34.25 -3.52 -11.25
CA MET A 26 33.16 -3.38 -12.23
C MET A 26 31.83 -2.93 -11.60
N PHE A 27 31.84 -2.73 -10.26
CA PHE A 27 30.64 -2.33 -9.52
C PHE A 27 29.98 -1.11 -10.14
N TRP A 28 30.75 -0.06 -10.45
CA TRP A 28 30.22 1.18 -11.04
C TRP A 28 29.63 0.98 -12.43
N ILE A 29 30.21 0.15 -13.26
CA ILE A 29 29.67 -0.11 -14.59
C ILE A 29 28.35 -0.91 -14.47
N LYS A 30 28.31 -1.87 -13.57
CA LYS A 30 27.08 -2.62 -13.25
C LYS A 30 26.04 -1.72 -12.61
N PHE A 31 26.45 -0.85 -11.70
CA PHE A 31 25.64 0.15 -11.02
C PHE A 31 25.04 1.14 -12.02
N VAL A 32 25.85 1.81 -12.84
CA VAL A 32 25.35 2.77 -13.86
C VAL A 32 24.45 2.11 -14.89
N ARG A 33 24.77 0.90 -15.35
CA ARG A 33 23.90 0.17 -16.28
C ARG A 33 22.54 -0.17 -15.69
N ARG A 34 22.47 -0.42 -14.40
CA ARG A 34 21.24 -0.72 -13.66
C ARG A 34 20.53 0.57 -13.20
N HIS A 35 21.27 1.64 -12.90
CA HIS A 35 20.75 2.94 -12.44
C HIS A 35 19.97 3.68 -13.53
N LYS A 36 20.23 3.42 -14.81
CA LYS A 36 19.32 3.84 -15.90
C LYS A 36 17.90 3.31 -15.74
N ALA A 37 17.71 2.34 -14.86
CA ALA A 37 16.41 1.75 -14.54
C ALA A 37 15.87 2.15 -13.14
N GLY A 38 16.55 3.00 -12.37
CA GLY A 38 16.10 3.44 -11.02
C GLY A 38 16.03 2.33 -9.96
N VAL A 39 16.74 1.19 -10.16
CA VAL A 39 16.44 -0.05 -9.44
C VAL A 39 17.38 -0.33 -8.25
N ILE A 40 18.53 0.35 -8.14
CA ILE A 40 19.60 -0.16 -7.26
C ILE A 40 19.56 0.39 -5.85
N ASP A 41 19.27 1.68 -5.68
CA ASP A 41 19.31 2.28 -4.35
C ASP A 41 18.26 1.67 -3.40
N ALA A 42 17.10 1.34 -3.94
CA ALA A 42 16.03 0.79 -3.14
C ALA A 42 16.24 -0.66 -2.69
N LEU A 43 16.90 -1.48 -3.52
CA LEU A 43 16.92 -2.93 -3.28
C LEU A 43 18.13 -3.46 -2.52
N PHE A 44 19.29 -2.79 -2.57
CA PHE A 44 20.53 -3.42 -2.10
C PHE A 44 21.32 -2.65 -1.06
N LEU A 45 21.17 -1.34 -0.97
CA LEU A 45 22.11 -0.51 -0.24
C LEU A 45 21.62 -0.04 1.11
N ASP A 46 20.30 -0.04 1.27
CA ASP A 46 19.64 0.45 2.47
C ASP A 46 18.69 -0.62 3.05
N ARG A 47 19.19 -1.86 3.11
CA ARG A 47 18.44 -3.02 3.63
C ARG A 47 18.78 -3.23 5.09
N ASP A 48 17.76 -3.21 5.94
CA ASP A 48 17.87 -3.68 7.31
C ASP A 48 17.79 -5.22 7.35
N ARG A 49 18.88 -5.87 7.69
CA ARG A 49 18.96 -7.34 7.70
C ARG A 49 18.29 -8.00 8.89
N ASP A 50 17.97 -7.23 9.93
CA ASP A 50 17.55 -7.73 11.22
C ASP A 50 16.14 -7.27 11.62
N ILE A 51 15.23 -7.05 10.67
CA ILE A 51 13.83 -6.74 10.98
C ILE A 51 13.18 -8.01 11.53
N LYS A 52 12.68 -7.90 12.77
CA LYS A 52 12.02 -8.97 13.51
C LYS A 52 10.54 -8.70 13.64
N GLU A 53 9.77 -9.71 13.97
CA GLU A 53 8.33 -9.58 14.25
C GLU A 53 8.03 -8.49 15.29
N GLU A 54 8.91 -8.32 16.29
CA GLU A 54 8.78 -7.26 17.29
C GLU A 54 8.94 -5.85 16.68
N ASP A 55 9.85 -5.68 15.70
CA ASP A 55 10.00 -4.41 14.97
C ASP A 55 8.73 -4.09 14.18
N ILE A 56 8.11 -5.10 13.59
CA ILE A 56 6.84 -4.98 12.85
C ILE A 56 5.75 -4.52 13.82
N LYS A 57 5.56 -5.21 14.95
CA LYS A 57 4.55 -4.84 15.96
C LYS A 57 4.76 -3.42 16.50
N ASN A 58 6.02 -3.06 16.81
CA ASN A 58 6.35 -1.72 17.30
C ASN A 58 6.09 -0.65 16.22
N THR A 59 6.35 -0.95 14.96
CA THR A 59 6.07 -0.04 13.84
C THR A 59 4.57 0.19 13.68
N VAL A 60 3.78 -0.87 13.67
CA VAL A 60 2.30 -0.77 13.58
C VAL A 60 1.74 0.01 14.77
N LYS A 61 2.26 -0.23 15.98
CA LYS A 61 1.87 0.52 17.18
C LYS A 61 2.11 2.02 17.01
N GLN A 62 3.28 2.44 16.54
CA GLN A 62 3.60 3.85 16.31
C GLN A 62 2.67 4.50 15.27
N VAL A 63 2.32 3.75 14.24
CA VAL A 63 1.38 4.21 13.20
C VAL A 63 -0.04 4.33 13.75
N ALA A 64 -0.50 3.35 14.53
CA ALA A 64 -1.81 3.39 15.17
C ALA A 64 -1.91 4.59 16.13
N GLU A 65 -0.87 4.84 16.94
CA GLU A 65 -0.78 6.01 17.82
C GLU A 65 -0.84 7.34 17.05
N PHE A 66 -0.18 7.42 15.88
CA PHE A 66 -0.24 8.61 15.03
C PHE A 66 -1.67 8.93 14.56
N PHE A 67 -2.44 7.91 14.22
CA PHE A 67 -3.83 8.05 13.78
C PHE A 67 -4.85 8.07 14.92
N GLU A 68 -4.41 7.99 16.17
CA GLU A 68 -5.31 7.82 17.32
C GLU A 68 -6.26 6.61 17.16
N LEU A 69 -5.75 5.54 16.55
CA LEU A 69 -6.46 4.30 16.33
C LEU A 69 -6.05 3.25 17.37
N PRO A 70 -6.94 2.32 17.72
CA PRO A 70 -6.55 1.15 18.50
C PRO A 70 -5.54 0.29 17.73
N MET A 71 -4.74 -0.47 18.45
CA MET A 71 -3.81 -1.42 17.87
C MET A 71 -4.59 -2.48 17.08
N PRO A 72 -4.31 -2.70 15.79
CA PRO A 72 -4.97 -3.75 15.01
C PRO A 72 -4.52 -5.13 15.47
N GLU A 73 -5.32 -6.14 15.19
CA GLU A 73 -4.86 -7.52 15.20
C GLU A 73 -3.92 -7.75 14.02
N ILE A 74 -2.67 -8.14 14.28
CA ILE A 74 -1.64 -8.31 13.27
C ILE A 74 -1.46 -9.80 12.98
N GLN A 75 -1.57 -10.19 11.71
CA GLN A 75 -1.41 -11.58 11.26
C GLN A 75 -0.55 -11.64 10.01
N GLU A 76 0.35 -12.63 9.96
CA GLU A 76 1.08 -12.96 8.74
C GLU A 76 0.17 -13.79 7.82
N ARG A 77 0.09 -13.37 6.54
CA ARG A 77 -0.72 -14.04 5.52
C ARG A 77 0.06 -14.08 4.21
N ALA A 78 0.36 -15.31 3.74
CA ALA A 78 1.09 -15.52 2.50
C ALA A 78 0.50 -14.77 1.30
N GLU A 79 1.36 -14.31 0.39
CA GLU A 79 1.03 -13.62 -0.85
C GLU A 79 0.39 -12.23 -0.68
N THR A 80 0.41 -11.69 0.54
CA THR A 80 -0.13 -10.34 0.83
C THR A 80 1.01 -9.42 1.21
N ILE A 81 1.30 -8.39 0.40
CA ILE A 81 2.35 -7.42 0.77
C ILE A 81 2.00 -6.78 2.10
N ALA A 82 0.91 -6.03 2.14
CA ALA A 82 0.24 -5.54 3.35
C ALA A 82 -1.22 -5.23 2.98
N GLU A 83 -2.13 -5.42 3.93
CA GLU A 83 -3.56 -5.14 3.74
C GLU A 83 -4.23 -4.94 5.10
N VAL A 84 -5.01 -3.87 5.22
CA VAL A 84 -5.90 -3.69 6.35
C VAL A 84 -7.32 -4.11 5.98
N ILE A 85 -7.93 -4.94 6.81
CA ILE A 85 -9.36 -5.25 6.70
C ILE A 85 -10.08 -4.47 7.79
N THR A 86 -10.88 -3.51 7.35
CA THR A 86 -11.75 -2.72 8.24
C THR A 86 -12.91 -3.58 8.69
N SER A 87 -13.29 -3.49 9.97
CA SER A 87 -14.46 -4.18 10.49
C SER A 87 -15.67 -3.24 10.52
N GLU A 88 -16.89 -3.81 10.59
CA GLU A 88 -18.12 -3.02 10.80
C GLU A 88 -18.06 -2.16 12.07
N LYS A 89 -17.27 -2.60 13.05
CA LYS A 89 -16.94 -1.79 14.22
C LYS A 89 -15.67 -1.00 13.94
N ALA A 90 -15.81 0.30 13.76
CA ALA A 90 -14.72 1.21 13.42
C ALA A 90 -13.49 1.16 14.36
N ASP A 91 -13.64 0.56 15.53
CA ASP A 91 -12.57 0.40 16.53
C ASP A 91 -11.82 -0.95 16.44
N GLU A 92 -12.22 -1.82 15.53
CA GLU A 92 -11.57 -3.12 15.32
C GLU A 92 -11.11 -3.20 13.86
N CYS A 93 -9.85 -3.55 13.62
CA CYS A 93 -9.34 -3.86 12.30
C CYS A 93 -8.28 -4.96 12.39
N GLN A 94 -8.08 -5.64 11.27
CA GLN A 94 -7.05 -6.65 11.12
C GLN A 94 -6.03 -6.15 10.10
N LEU A 95 -4.75 -6.30 10.41
CA LEU A 95 -3.65 -5.97 9.53
C LEU A 95 -2.95 -7.25 9.12
N TYR A 96 -2.98 -7.55 7.85
CA TYR A 96 -2.29 -8.68 7.24
C TYR A 96 -1.02 -8.21 6.55
N TYR A 97 0.02 -9.04 6.59
CA TYR A 97 1.26 -8.80 5.87
C TYR A 97 1.97 -10.13 5.54
N ASP A 98 2.83 -10.11 4.54
CA ASP A 98 3.82 -11.15 4.27
C ASP A 98 5.19 -10.50 4.17
N TRP A 99 6.03 -10.78 5.17
CA TRP A 99 7.35 -10.18 5.23
C TRP A 99 8.21 -10.53 4.00
N GLN A 100 8.10 -11.74 3.49
CA GLN A 100 8.86 -12.17 2.31
C GLN A 100 8.42 -11.42 1.06
N GLU A 101 7.12 -11.21 0.87
CA GLU A 101 6.59 -10.44 -0.26
C GLU A 101 6.92 -8.95 -0.12
N MET A 102 6.84 -8.39 1.08
CA MET A 102 7.29 -7.02 1.36
C MET A 102 8.76 -6.83 0.97
N GLU A 103 9.63 -7.74 1.42
CA GLU A 103 11.06 -7.70 1.12
C GLU A 103 11.34 -7.85 -0.38
N LYS A 104 10.69 -8.76 -1.09
CA LYS A 104 10.79 -8.95 -2.53
C LYS A 104 10.31 -7.72 -3.31
N SER A 105 9.28 -7.05 -2.83
CA SER A 105 8.75 -5.82 -3.44
C SER A 105 9.69 -4.61 -3.27
N GLY A 106 10.61 -4.68 -2.30
CA GLY A 106 11.56 -3.61 -1.97
C GLY A 106 11.24 -2.87 -0.66
N ILE A 107 10.20 -3.28 0.08
CA ILE A 107 9.91 -2.79 1.43
C ILE A 107 10.79 -3.59 2.41
N ASN A 108 12.07 -3.22 2.50
CA ASN A 108 13.09 -4.00 3.18
C ASN A 108 13.95 -3.17 4.16
N ASN A 109 13.46 -2.03 4.58
CA ASN A 109 14.00 -1.26 5.69
C ASN A 109 12.88 -0.72 6.59
N ARG A 110 13.23 -0.29 7.81
CA ARG A 110 12.27 0.17 8.83
C ARG A 110 11.46 1.38 8.37
N GLU A 111 12.03 2.28 7.59
CA GLU A 111 11.35 3.46 7.09
C GLU A 111 10.28 3.09 6.05
N ALA A 112 10.65 2.29 5.05
CA ALA A 112 9.69 1.82 4.04
C ALA A 112 8.59 0.96 4.66
N LEU A 113 8.93 0.09 5.63
CA LEU A 113 7.98 -0.70 6.40
C LEU A 113 6.98 0.19 7.13
N LYS A 114 7.47 1.23 7.80
CA LYS A 114 6.64 2.19 8.53
C LYS A 114 5.66 2.90 7.60
N LEU A 115 6.13 3.32 6.42
CA LEU A 115 5.30 4.02 5.44
C LEU A 115 4.28 3.08 4.79
N ALA A 116 4.62 1.81 4.56
CA ALA A 116 3.68 0.82 4.06
C ALA A 116 2.56 0.56 5.07
N PHE A 117 2.88 0.31 6.33
CA PHE A 117 1.86 0.14 7.36
C PHE A 117 1.07 1.42 7.63
N LEU A 118 1.68 2.59 7.44
CA LEU A 118 0.95 3.85 7.54
C LEU A 118 -0.08 3.97 6.43
N HIS A 119 0.26 3.58 5.20
CA HIS A 119 -0.68 3.56 4.08
C HIS A 119 -1.91 2.67 4.42
N GLU A 120 -1.66 1.46 4.87
CA GLU A 120 -2.73 0.53 5.24
C GLU A 120 -3.59 1.07 6.40
N MET A 121 -2.95 1.55 7.47
CA MET A 121 -3.69 2.12 8.59
C MET A 121 -4.41 3.43 8.26
N ALA A 122 -3.98 4.14 7.20
CA ALA A 122 -4.71 5.30 6.70
C ALA A 122 -6.10 4.91 6.18
N HIS A 123 -6.26 3.73 5.54
CA HIS A 123 -7.59 3.24 5.16
C HIS A 123 -8.50 3.07 6.37
N GLN A 124 -8.00 2.51 7.49
CA GLN A 124 -8.78 2.41 8.73
C GLN A 124 -9.11 3.78 9.32
N TYR A 125 -8.17 4.73 9.25
CA TYR A 125 -8.41 6.11 9.67
C TYR A 125 -9.51 6.77 8.84
N LEU A 126 -9.48 6.63 7.52
CA LEU A 126 -10.49 7.16 6.62
C LEU A 126 -11.85 6.53 6.88
N PHE A 127 -11.89 5.22 7.06
CA PHE A 127 -13.13 4.51 7.41
C PHE A 127 -13.77 5.05 8.70
N LYS A 128 -12.95 5.24 9.74
CA LYS A 128 -13.45 5.68 11.05
C LYS A 128 -13.88 7.14 11.09
N TYR A 129 -13.09 8.03 10.48
CA TYR A 129 -13.26 9.49 10.67
C TYR A 129 -13.71 10.24 9.43
N HIS A 130 -13.61 9.63 8.25
CA HIS A 130 -13.91 10.25 6.96
C HIS A 130 -14.67 9.30 6.04
N PHE A 131 -15.72 8.67 6.57
CA PHE A 131 -16.47 7.61 5.90
C PHE A 131 -16.96 7.99 4.49
N LEU A 132 -17.40 9.23 4.28
CA LEU A 132 -17.80 9.69 2.95
C LEU A 132 -16.64 9.67 1.94
N LEU A 133 -15.41 9.92 2.39
CA LEU A 133 -14.22 9.79 1.55
C LEU A 133 -13.89 8.31 1.32
N PHE A 134 -14.09 7.48 2.33
CA PHE A 134 -13.90 6.03 2.24
C PHE A 134 -14.91 5.35 1.32
N GLU A 135 -16.18 5.77 1.31
CA GLU A 135 -17.21 5.26 0.38
C GLU A 135 -17.08 5.77 -1.05
N ASN A 136 -16.17 6.70 -1.29
CA ASN A 136 -15.94 7.26 -2.61
C ASN A 136 -15.19 6.28 -3.52
N GLU A 137 -14.83 6.74 -4.70
CA GLU A 137 -14.04 5.95 -5.65
C GLU A 137 -12.77 5.41 -4.98
N LEU A 138 -12.47 4.13 -5.15
CA LEU A 138 -11.31 3.46 -4.55
C LEU A 138 -10.00 4.20 -4.82
N TRP A 139 -9.83 4.76 -6.02
CA TRP A 139 -8.65 5.55 -6.36
C TRP A 139 -8.47 6.80 -5.49
N ILE A 140 -9.56 7.43 -5.09
CA ILE A 140 -9.51 8.60 -4.18
C ILE A 140 -9.05 8.17 -2.78
N GLN A 141 -9.47 7.00 -2.32
CA GLN A 141 -9.02 6.45 -1.04
C GLN A 141 -7.52 6.17 -1.05
N GLU A 142 -7.02 5.55 -2.12
CA GLU A 142 -5.61 5.26 -2.32
C GLU A 142 -4.76 6.55 -2.33
N LEU A 143 -5.22 7.56 -3.09
CA LEU A 143 -4.54 8.86 -3.13
C LEU A 143 -4.59 9.57 -1.76
N ALA A 144 -5.67 9.44 -1.00
CA ALA A 144 -5.76 9.99 0.35
C ALA A 144 -4.77 9.30 1.31
N ALA A 145 -4.66 7.97 1.23
CA ALA A 145 -3.69 7.21 2.01
C ALA A 145 -2.24 7.60 1.67
N ASP A 146 -1.91 7.70 0.39
CA ASP A 146 -0.58 8.13 -0.06
C ASP A 146 -0.26 9.61 0.29
N LEU A 147 -1.25 10.49 0.27
CA LEU A 147 -1.13 11.87 0.77
C LEU A 147 -0.70 11.87 2.25
N LEU A 148 -1.35 11.03 3.06
CA LEU A 148 -1.05 10.89 4.48
C LEU A 148 0.34 10.28 4.71
N VAL A 149 0.80 9.36 3.83
CA VAL A 149 2.20 8.86 3.85
C VAL A 149 3.19 10.00 3.67
N GLY A 150 2.98 10.85 2.68
CA GLY A 150 3.82 12.02 2.45
C GLY A 150 3.85 12.98 3.64
N ALA A 151 2.70 13.27 4.19
CA ALA A 151 2.55 14.14 5.36
C ALA A 151 3.26 13.58 6.60
N PHE A 152 3.06 12.31 6.89
CA PHE A 152 3.69 11.60 8.00
C PHE A 152 5.21 11.70 7.93
N SER A 153 5.78 11.59 6.73
CA SER A 153 7.23 11.65 6.56
C SER A 153 7.86 12.94 7.08
N VAL A 154 7.09 14.05 7.06
CA VAL A 154 7.51 15.34 7.62
C VAL A 154 7.23 15.41 9.11
N LEU A 155 6.03 15.01 9.53
CA LEU A 155 5.59 15.14 10.92
C LEU A 155 6.33 14.24 11.90
N ASN A 156 6.93 13.16 11.43
CA ASN A 156 7.67 12.18 12.23
C ASN A 156 9.20 12.24 12.06
N GLY A 157 9.75 13.44 11.91
CA GLY A 157 11.19 13.64 11.95
C GLY A 157 11.91 13.34 10.64
N ASP A 158 11.27 13.66 9.53
CA ASP A 158 11.85 13.57 8.19
C ASP A 158 12.17 12.14 7.74
N VAL A 159 11.18 11.25 7.86
CA VAL A 159 11.28 9.86 7.41
C VAL A 159 11.55 9.79 5.92
N ALA A 160 12.55 9.03 5.50
CA ALA A 160 12.92 8.89 4.09
C ALA A 160 11.84 8.13 3.29
N THR A 161 11.31 8.78 2.25
CA THR A 161 10.23 8.22 1.41
C THR A 161 10.74 7.48 0.17
N GLY A 162 12.05 7.49 -0.08
CA GLY A 162 12.63 7.03 -1.34
C GLY A 162 12.26 5.60 -1.73
N LYS A 163 12.39 4.64 -0.80
CA LYS A 163 12.05 3.24 -1.04
C LYS A 163 10.56 3.01 -1.23
N TYR A 164 9.74 3.61 -0.38
CA TYR A 164 8.30 3.51 -0.50
C TYR A 164 7.83 4.05 -1.87
N LYS A 165 8.26 5.25 -2.24
CA LYS A 165 7.95 5.84 -3.57
C LYS A 165 8.41 4.95 -4.72
N PHE A 166 9.60 4.34 -4.61
CA PHE A 166 10.10 3.44 -5.61
C PHE A 166 9.21 2.19 -5.81
N VAL A 167 8.74 1.60 -4.71
CA VAL A 167 7.83 0.44 -4.77
C VAL A 167 6.51 0.84 -5.40
N VAL A 168 5.92 1.93 -4.94
CA VAL A 168 4.62 2.43 -5.41
C VAL A 168 4.69 2.84 -6.88
N SER A 169 5.71 3.59 -7.30
CA SER A 169 5.84 4.12 -8.67
C SER A 169 5.91 3.05 -9.77
N ARG A 170 6.17 1.80 -9.40
CA ARG A 170 6.23 0.65 -10.32
C ARG A 170 4.92 -0.08 -10.49
N GLN A 171 3.94 0.22 -9.65
CA GLN A 171 2.63 -0.40 -9.72
C GLN A 171 1.88 0.13 -10.94
N LYS A 172 1.27 -0.78 -11.67
CA LYS A 172 0.36 -0.43 -12.75
C LYS A 172 -1.00 -0.10 -12.18
N ALA A 173 -1.70 0.79 -12.87
CA ALA A 173 -3.09 1.06 -12.55
C ALA A 173 -3.94 -0.22 -12.63
N THR A 174 -4.85 -0.36 -11.68
CA THR A 174 -5.86 -1.43 -11.59
C THR A 174 -7.22 -0.80 -11.31
N LEU A 175 -8.28 -1.57 -11.27
CA LEU A 175 -9.60 -1.04 -10.88
C LEU A 175 -9.64 -0.48 -9.45
N THR A 176 -8.74 -0.93 -8.59
CA THR A 176 -8.68 -0.51 -7.18
C THR A 176 -7.59 0.54 -6.90
N HIS A 177 -6.54 0.58 -7.68
CA HIS A 177 -5.38 1.45 -7.43
C HIS A 177 -5.06 2.31 -8.65
N PRO A 178 -4.80 3.61 -8.47
CA PRO A 178 -4.33 4.48 -9.56
C PRO A 178 -2.91 4.11 -10.01
N ASP A 179 -2.49 4.70 -11.14
CA ASP A 179 -1.13 4.51 -11.66
C ASP A 179 -0.08 4.89 -10.59
N GLY A 180 0.94 4.07 -10.46
CA GLY A 180 1.97 4.23 -9.45
C GLY A 180 2.73 5.56 -9.53
N LYS A 181 2.82 6.18 -10.70
CA LYS A 181 3.41 7.52 -10.84
C LYS A 181 2.54 8.60 -10.21
N LEU A 182 1.21 8.50 -10.32
CA LEU A 182 0.29 9.42 -9.65
C LEU A 182 0.34 9.22 -8.14
N ARG A 183 0.46 7.97 -7.68
CA ARG A 183 0.66 7.64 -6.27
C ARG A 183 1.97 8.23 -5.72
N GLU A 184 3.08 8.09 -6.45
CA GLU A 184 4.35 8.73 -6.09
C GLU A 184 4.23 10.25 -6.02
N GLN A 185 3.56 10.88 -6.99
CA GLN A 185 3.36 12.33 -7.02
C GLN A 185 2.54 12.83 -5.83
N VAL A 186 1.49 12.10 -5.41
CA VAL A 186 0.68 12.50 -4.25
C VAL A 186 1.45 12.35 -2.94
N VAL A 187 2.36 11.38 -2.81
CA VAL A 187 3.28 11.29 -1.66
C VAL A 187 4.16 12.54 -1.58
N VAL A 188 4.74 12.97 -2.70
CA VAL A 188 5.54 14.20 -2.76
C VAL A 188 4.70 15.42 -2.41
N TYR A 189 3.52 15.54 -3.02
CA TYR A 189 2.59 16.62 -2.76
C TYR A 189 2.17 16.69 -1.27
N GLY A 190 1.87 15.54 -0.65
CA GLY A 190 1.50 15.48 0.77
C GLY A 190 2.62 16.01 1.68
N ARG A 191 3.86 15.68 1.36
CA ARG A 191 5.03 16.20 2.05
C ARG A 191 5.13 17.72 1.92
N GLU A 192 5.14 18.23 0.71
CA GLU A 192 5.26 19.67 0.42
C GLU A 192 4.08 20.47 1.01
N TYR A 193 2.88 19.92 0.95
CA TYR A 193 1.68 20.55 1.49
C TYR A 193 1.78 20.72 3.01
N VAL A 194 2.23 19.69 3.73
CA VAL A 194 2.43 19.79 5.18
C VAL A 194 3.55 20.77 5.53
N GLU A 195 4.65 20.75 4.81
CA GLU A 195 5.72 21.74 5.00
C GLU A 195 5.17 23.18 4.88
N GLN A 196 4.31 23.44 3.88
CA GLN A 196 3.65 24.74 3.72
C GLN A 196 2.69 25.06 4.89
N LEU A 197 1.88 24.09 5.33
CA LEU A 197 0.98 24.27 6.48
C LEU A 197 1.75 24.65 7.74
N LEU A 198 2.88 23.97 8.01
CA LEU A 198 3.74 24.22 9.17
C LEU A 198 4.37 25.61 9.09
N GLN A 199 4.90 26.01 7.92
CA GLN A 199 5.45 27.36 7.71
C GLN A 199 4.41 28.45 7.93
N GLN A 200 3.18 28.21 7.51
CA GLN A 200 2.05 29.15 7.68
C GLN A 200 1.39 29.05 9.06
N LYS A 201 1.85 28.16 9.94
CA LYS A 201 1.24 27.88 11.25
C LYS A 201 -0.25 27.52 11.16
N ARG A 202 -0.63 26.80 10.11
CA ARG A 202 -2.02 26.42 9.82
C ARG A 202 -2.35 24.98 10.18
N TYR A 203 -1.34 24.13 10.40
CA TYR A 203 -1.55 22.74 10.78
C TYR A 203 -2.07 22.64 12.22
N GLN A 204 -3.16 21.92 12.43
CA GLN A 204 -3.75 21.64 13.73
C GLN A 204 -4.06 20.14 13.91
N SER A 205 -4.39 19.44 12.83
CA SER A 205 -4.78 18.03 12.86
C SER A 205 -4.54 17.31 11.52
N ILE A 206 -4.63 15.99 11.51
CA ILE A 206 -4.57 15.17 10.28
C ILE A 206 -5.66 15.59 9.28
N LYS A 207 -6.81 16.06 9.75
CA LYS A 207 -7.89 16.55 8.89
C LYS A 207 -7.44 17.71 7.99
N ASP A 208 -6.55 18.58 8.48
CA ASP A 208 -6.05 19.71 7.70
C ASP A 208 -5.27 19.25 6.47
N ILE A 209 -4.61 18.10 6.57
CA ILE A 209 -3.85 17.49 5.47
C ILE A 209 -4.79 17.06 4.35
N LEU A 210 -5.89 16.39 4.70
CA LEU A 210 -6.87 15.89 3.73
C LEU A 210 -7.52 17.03 2.92
N THR A 211 -7.50 18.26 3.40
CA THR A 211 -7.99 19.43 2.64
C THR A 211 -7.14 19.72 1.39
N GLY A 212 -5.93 19.20 1.30
CA GLY A 212 -5.09 19.30 0.11
C GLY A 212 -5.46 18.32 -1.01
N LEU A 213 -6.13 17.21 -0.69
CA LEU A 213 -6.46 16.17 -1.67
C LEU A 213 -7.27 16.66 -2.88
N PRO A 214 -8.34 17.47 -2.71
CA PRO A 214 -9.10 17.98 -3.85
C PRO A 214 -8.27 18.80 -4.83
N ALA A 215 -7.30 19.58 -4.34
CA ALA A 215 -6.41 20.36 -5.19
C ALA A 215 -5.48 19.46 -6.02
N PHE A 216 -4.94 18.39 -5.42
CA PHE A 216 -4.15 17.39 -6.12
C PHE A 216 -5.00 16.69 -7.20
N VAL A 217 -6.15 16.15 -6.83
CA VAL A 217 -7.06 15.45 -7.75
C VAL A 217 -7.45 16.35 -8.92
N TYR A 218 -7.80 17.62 -8.65
CA TYR A 218 -8.16 18.57 -9.69
C TYR A 218 -7.00 18.84 -10.66
N SER A 219 -5.78 19.02 -10.14
CA SER A 219 -4.59 19.27 -11.00
C SER A 219 -4.19 18.08 -11.87
N HIS A 220 -4.54 16.83 -11.46
CA HIS A 220 -4.23 15.60 -12.16
C HIS A 220 -5.47 14.91 -12.76
N TYR A 221 -6.60 15.63 -12.79
CA TYR A 221 -7.88 15.04 -13.21
C TYR A 221 -7.82 14.35 -14.57
N LYS A 222 -7.16 14.99 -15.54
CA LYS A 222 -7.03 14.45 -16.89
C LYS A 222 -6.24 13.14 -16.90
N GLU A 223 -5.14 13.08 -16.18
CA GLU A 223 -4.28 11.88 -16.07
C GLU A 223 -5.01 10.73 -15.36
N LEU A 224 -5.76 11.05 -14.33
CA LEU A 224 -6.60 10.09 -13.62
C LEU A 224 -7.70 9.54 -14.53
N GLN A 225 -8.38 10.39 -15.28
CA GLN A 225 -9.43 9.99 -16.22
C GLN A 225 -8.86 9.10 -17.33
N GLU A 226 -7.77 9.49 -17.97
CA GLU A 226 -7.14 8.71 -19.03
C GLU A 226 -6.66 7.33 -18.51
N SER A 227 -6.15 7.27 -17.31
CA SER A 227 -5.72 6.01 -16.66
C SER A 227 -6.91 5.12 -16.34
N TRP A 228 -7.99 5.69 -15.81
CA TRP A 228 -9.23 4.97 -15.52
C TRP A 228 -9.88 4.39 -16.79
N ASP A 229 -10.01 5.20 -17.83
CA ASP A 229 -10.59 4.78 -19.10
C ASP A 229 -9.81 3.61 -19.70
N ARG A 230 -8.47 3.66 -19.65
CA ARG A 230 -7.59 2.56 -20.11
C ARG A 230 -7.84 1.27 -19.31
N VAL A 231 -7.83 1.33 -17.98
CA VAL A 231 -8.02 0.15 -17.13
C VAL A 231 -9.41 -0.44 -17.31
N SER A 232 -10.44 0.39 -17.41
CA SER A 232 -11.82 -0.04 -17.64
C SER A 232 -11.99 -0.73 -18.97
N LEU A 233 -11.32 -0.25 -20.03
CA LEU A 233 -11.32 -0.88 -21.33
C LEU A 233 -10.57 -2.23 -21.33
N GLU A 234 -9.39 -2.29 -20.67
CA GLU A 234 -8.61 -3.52 -20.53
C GLU A 234 -9.38 -4.58 -19.74
N ASP A 235 -10.11 -4.19 -18.71
CA ASP A 235 -10.92 -5.11 -17.91
C ASP A 235 -12.16 -5.59 -18.66
N SER A 236 -12.82 -4.69 -19.38
CA SER A 236 -13.97 -5.02 -20.23
C SER A 236 -13.62 -5.93 -21.43
N ALA A 237 -12.36 -5.90 -21.88
CA ALA A 237 -11.86 -6.74 -22.95
C ALA A 237 -11.46 -8.15 -22.50
N LYS A 238 -11.37 -8.40 -21.18
CA LYS A 238 -11.19 -9.75 -20.66
C LYS A 238 -12.50 -10.51 -20.87
N GLU A 239 -12.44 -11.61 -21.61
CA GLU A 239 -13.57 -12.53 -21.68
C GLU A 239 -13.95 -12.91 -20.23
N PRO A 240 -15.24 -12.86 -19.86
CA PRO A 240 -15.66 -13.30 -18.54
C PRO A 240 -15.17 -14.74 -18.37
N GLU A 241 -14.35 -14.98 -17.35
CA GLU A 241 -13.99 -16.36 -17.00
C GLU A 241 -15.28 -17.17 -16.92
N PRO A 242 -15.35 -18.32 -17.62
CA PRO A 242 -16.53 -19.16 -17.52
C PRO A 242 -16.80 -19.37 -16.04
N PRO A 243 -18.04 -19.16 -15.58
CA PRO A 243 -18.35 -19.23 -14.16
C PRO A 243 -17.77 -20.54 -13.63
N ALA A 244 -16.84 -20.44 -12.69
CA ALA A 244 -16.18 -21.61 -12.11
C ALA A 244 -17.30 -22.60 -11.77
N GLU A 245 -17.26 -23.81 -12.37
CA GLU A 245 -18.25 -24.83 -12.09
C GLU A 245 -18.33 -24.96 -10.57
N ARG A 246 -19.36 -24.37 -10.01
CA ARG A 246 -19.61 -24.47 -8.57
C ARG A 246 -19.89 -25.94 -8.32
N LYS A 247 -18.87 -26.66 -7.84
CA LYS A 247 -19.12 -28.04 -7.37
C LYS A 247 -20.32 -27.98 -6.44
N PRO A 248 -21.32 -28.83 -6.64
CA PRO A 248 -22.47 -28.87 -5.76
C PRO A 248 -21.97 -28.96 -4.32
N ILE A 249 -22.50 -28.09 -3.46
CA ILE A 249 -22.13 -28.12 -2.05
C ILE A 249 -22.57 -29.47 -1.49
N ASP A 250 -21.62 -30.25 -1.02
CA ASP A 250 -21.93 -31.48 -0.26
C ASP A 250 -22.36 -31.10 1.15
N TYR A 251 -23.64 -30.84 1.30
CA TYR A 251 -24.22 -30.42 2.57
C TYR A 251 -24.09 -31.50 3.66
N GLU A 252 -23.95 -32.77 3.29
CA GLU A 252 -23.82 -33.87 4.26
C GLU A 252 -22.44 -33.85 4.94
N SER A 253 -21.40 -33.43 4.22
CA SER A 253 -20.04 -33.33 4.75
C SER A 253 -19.81 -32.14 5.69
N LEU A 254 -20.72 -31.15 5.70
CA LEU A 254 -20.58 -29.97 6.55
C LEU A 254 -20.76 -30.33 8.04
N PRO A 255 -20.09 -29.64 8.99
CA PRO A 255 -20.32 -29.81 10.43
C PRO A 255 -21.81 -29.57 10.79
N ASP A 256 -22.33 -30.29 11.78
CA ASP A 256 -23.74 -30.17 12.21
C ASP A 256 -24.10 -28.78 12.76
N THR A 257 -23.09 -28.02 13.20
CA THR A 257 -23.25 -26.63 13.63
C THR A 257 -23.36 -25.64 12.46
N ASN A 258 -23.12 -26.08 11.21
CA ASN A 258 -23.15 -25.21 10.04
C ASN A 258 -24.61 -24.85 9.70
N LEU A 259 -24.91 -23.55 9.61
CA LEU A 259 -26.26 -23.04 9.34
C LEU A 259 -26.79 -23.49 7.97
N LEU A 260 -25.94 -23.63 6.96
CA LEU A 260 -26.34 -24.12 5.63
C LEU A 260 -26.74 -25.59 5.68
N LYS A 261 -26.04 -26.44 6.46
CA LYS A 261 -26.43 -27.83 6.69
C LYS A 261 -27.76 -27.92 7.44
N GLN A 262 -27.93 -27.14 8.48
CA GLN A 262 -29.18 -27.11 9.24
C GLN A 262 -30.37 -26.67 8.36
N TYR A 263 -30.17 -25.64 7.54
CA TYR A 263 -31.17 -25.20 6.58
C TYR A 263 -31.49 -26.29 5.56
N TRP A 264 -30.48 -26.94 4.97
CA TRP A 264 -30.65 -28.04 4.01
C TRP A 264 -31.38 -29.22 4.61
N LEU A 265 -31.01 -29.65 5.82
CA LEU A 265 -31.68 -30.75 6.55
C LEU A 265 -33.16 -30.46 6.77
N LYS A 266 -33.50 -29.21 7.05
CA LYS A 266 -34.89 -28.79 7.28
C LYS A 266 -35.74 -28.82 6.02
N HIS A 267 -35.16 -28.64 4.83
CA HIS A 267 -35.85 -28.45 3.56
C HIS A 267 -35.54 -29.54 2.52
N LYS A 268 -34.74 -30.56 2.87
CA LYS A 268 -34.36 -31.60 1.90
C LYS A 268 -35.55 -32.45 1.43
N ASP A 269 -36.57 -32.60 2.24
CA ASP A 269 -37.75 -33.42 1.91
C ASP A 269 -38.78 -32.66 1.05
N ASP A 270 -38.75 -31.32 1.07
CA ASP A 270 -39.60 -30.48 0.24
C ASP A 270 -39.24 -30.58 -1.26
N LYS A 271 -37.96 -30.82 -1.58
CA LYS A 271 -37.46 -30.93 -2.98
C LYS A 271 -37.80 -32.30 -3.63
N LYS A 272 -38.00 -33.36 -2.85
CA LYS A 272 -38.36 -34.67 -3.43
C LYS A 272 -39.74 -34.71 -4.06
N THR A 273 -40.58 -33.75 -3.75
CA THR A 273 -41.95 -33.67 -4.28
C THR A 273 -42.06 -32.86 -5.59
N GLU A 274 -41.02 -32.13 -6.00
CA GLU A 274 -41.03 -31.36 -7.26
C GLU A 274 -40.43 -32.13 -8.44
N ASP A 275 -39.55 -33.10 -8.22
CA ASP A 275 -38.92 -33.91 -9.29
C ASP A 275 -39.82 -35.15 -9.70
N GLU A 276 -40.91 -35.41 -9.02
CA GLU A 276 -41.86 -36.49 -9.34
C GLU A 276 -43.18 -35.99 -10.02
N LYS A 277 -43.21 -34.73 -10.45
CA LYS A 277 -44.34 -34.18 -11.25
C LYS A 277 -43.85 -33.74 -12.63
#